data_6805c1cdd8a56167a40f745551034170
#
_entry.id   6805c1cdd8a56167a40f745551034170
#
_cell.length_a   1.000
_cell.length_b   1.000
_cell.length_c   1.000
_cell.angle_alpha   90.00
_cell.angle_beta   90.00
_cell.angle_gamma   90.00
#
_symmetry.space_group_name_H-M   'P 1'
#
loop_
_entity.id
_entity.type
_entity.pdbx_description
1 polymer ?
#
loop_
_entity_poly.entity_id
_entity_poly.type
_entity_poly.pdbx_seq_one_letter_code
_entity_poly.pdbx_strand_id
1 'polypeptide(L)'
;MYKTVFLDRDGTINEEVNYLHRPEDLKLLPRVAEAIRLWNLHGFRVVVVTNQAGVARGYYQEKDVEALHNYMNQILGEQNAKVDGFYYCPHHPQKGIGPYKIHCRCRKPETGMLEKANQDASVDKAHSYMIGDKWLDTQAGSRFGLRTVLVGTGYGKQLYEEFCRNAQKSFQGSPLLQTETGSRDPEHPMDYFADTLYDAALWTLAQEGEEVKDFLHR
;
A
#
# COMPACT_ATOMS: atom_id res chain seq x y z
N MET A 1 -0.42 19.63 8.94
CA MET A 1 -0.67 18.20 8.68
C MET A 1 -0.61 17.99 7.18
N TYR A 2 -0.16 16.83 6.73
CA TYR A 2 0.02 16.51 5.31
C TYR A 2 -1.01 15.47 4.88
N LYS A 3 -1.71 15.70 3.77
CA LYS A 3 -2.39 14.63 3.04
C LYS A 3 -1.36 13.59 2.67
N THR A 4 -1.56 12.34 3.00
CA THR A 4 -0.56 11.28 2.81
C THR A 4 -1.18 10.05 2.18
N VAL A 5 -0.53 9.52 1.17
CA VAL A 5 -0.84 8.20 0.62
C VAL A 5 0.22 7.22 1.10
N PHE A 6 -0.21 6.24 1.88
CA PHE A 6 0.61 5.11 2.29
C PHE A 6 0.45 3.97 1.29
N LEU A 7 1.53 3.43 0.81
CA LEU A 7 1.57 2.35 -0.17
C LEU A 7 2.27 1.12 0.41
N ASP A 8 1.71 -0.07 0.21
CA ASP A 8 2.55 -1.27 0.27
C ASP A 8 3.52 -1.25 -0.91
N ARG A 9 4.55 -2.08 -0.86
CA ARG A 9 5.59 -2.15 -1.88
C ARG A 9 5.33 -3.30 -2.85
N ASP A 10 5.48 -4.52 -2.39
CA ASP A 10 5.46 -5.74 -3.21
C ASP A 10 4.02 -6.11 -3.59
N GLY A 11 3.73 -6.16 -4.88
CA GLY A 11 2.38 -6.35 -5.41
C GLY A 11 1.56 -5.07 -5.58
N THR A 12 2.07 -3.92 -5.10
CA THR A 12 1.41 -2.62 -5.18
C THR A 12 2.21 -1.63 -6.04
N ILE A 13 3.49 -1.44 -5.74
CA ILE A 13 4.42 -0.58 -6.52
C ILE A 13 5.20 -1.40 -7.53
N ASN A 14 5.71 -2.55 -7.12
CA ASN A 14 6.47 -3.46 -7.97
C ASN A 14 5.83 -4.84 -8.05
N GLU A 15 6.23 -5.61 -9.07
CA GLU A 15 5.84 -7.01 -9.18
C GLU A 15 6.14 -7.77 -7.89
N GLU A 16 5.20 -8.62 -7.44
CA GLU A 16 5.42 -9.52 -6.32
C GLU A 16 6.36 -10.65 -6.77
N VAL A 17 7.60 -10.58 -6.30
CA VAL A 17 8.57 -11.66 -6.43
C VAL A 17 9.02 -12.07 -5.04
N ASN A 18 8.98 -13.33 -4.72
CA ASN A 18 9.29 -13.82 -3.39
C ASN A 18 10.62 -13.24 -2.88
N TYR A 19 10.53 -12.39 -1.83
CA TYR A 19 11.70 -11.81 -1.15
C TYR A 19 12.60 -10.94 -2.02
N LEU A 20 12.00 -10.01 -2.79
CA LEU A 20 12.72 -9.02 -3.58
C LEU A 20 13.69 -8.22 -2.69
N HIS A 21 14.98 -8.24 -3.04
CA HIS A 21 16.03 -7.54 -2.30
C HIS A 21 17.16 -7.01 -3.21
N ARG A 22 17.22 -7.41 -4.47
CA ARG A 22 18.23 -6.93 -5.41
C ARG A 22 17.65 -5.88 -6.35
N PRO A 23 18.31 -4.74 -6.54
CA PRO A 23 17.84 -3.67 -7.45
C PRO A 23 17.57 -4.15 -8.88
N GLU A 24 18.40 -5.06 -9.40
CA GLU A 24 18.27 -5.60 -10.77
C GLU A 24 17.01 -6.44 -11.00
N ASP A 25 16.42 -6.96 -9.93
CA ASP A 25 15.18 -7.75 -9.99
C ASP A 25 13.93 -6.87 -9.82
N LEU A 26 14.10 -5.57 -9.52
CA LEU A 26 12.99 -4.64 -9.32
C LEU A 26 12.31 -4.31 -10.65
N LYS A 27 11.01 -4.58 -10.73
CA LYS A 27 10.17 -4.18 -11.86
C LYS A 27 8.95 -3.45 -11.33
N LEU A 28 8.83 -2.17 -11.70
CA LEU A 28 7.64 -1.40 -11.39
C LEU A 28 6.42 -1.97 -12.12
N LEU A 29 5.28 -1.98 -11.46
CA LEU A 29 4.01 -2.29 -12.10
C LEU A 29 3.64 -1.17 -13.10
N PRO A 30 2.80 -1.47 -14.10
CA PRO A 30 2.39 -0.50 -15.11
C PRO A 30 1.79 0.77 -14.47
N ARG A 31 2.18 1.94 -14.97
CA ARG A 31 1.68 3.26 -14.61
C ARG A 31 1.86 3.67 -13.14
N VAL A 32 2.68 2.95 -12.38
CA VAL A 32 2.95 3.27 -10.95
C VAL A 32 3.60 4.64 -10.81
N ALA A 33 4.60 4.94 -11.63
CA ALA A 33 5.25 6.25 -11.59
C ALA A 33 4.27 7.39 -11.91
N GLU A 34 3.35 7.18 -12.85
CA GLU A 34 2.27 8.14 -13.16
C GLU A 34 1.36 8.37 -11.95
N ALA A 35 0.93 7.29 -11.28
CA ALA A 35 0.10 7.38 -10.08
C ALA A 35 0.79 8.18 -8.97
N ILE A 36 2.05 7.86 -8.68
CA ILE A 36 2.83 8.55 -7.65
C ILE A 36 3.03 10.02 -8.03
N ARG A 37 3.35 10.30 -9.30
CA ARG A 37 3.49 11.67 -9.80
C ARG A 37 2.20 12.47 -9.66
N LEU A 38 1.03 11.87 -9.92
CA LEU A 38 -0.27 12.53 -9.73
C LEU A 38 -0.44 12.96 -8.27
N TRP A 39 -0.19 12.09 -7.31
CA TRP A 39 -0.26 12.46 -5.89
C TRP A 39 0.73 13.57 -5.53
N ASN A 40 1.98 13.49 -6.02
CA ASN A 40 2.97 14.53 -5.77
C ASN A 40 2.51 15.90 -6.30
N LEU A 41 1.94 15.94 -7.51
CA LEU A 41 1.44 17.18 -8.13
C LEU A 41 0.26 17.80 -7.37
N HIS A 42 -0.54 16.98 -6.68
CA HIS A 42 -1.67 17.42 -5.87
C HIS A 42 -1.31 17.60 -4.37
N GLY A 43 -0.02 17.66 -4.06
CA GLY A 43 0.47 17.99 -2.71
C GLY A 43 0.38 16.86 -1.70
N PHE A 44 0.16 15.62 -2.12
CA PHE A 44 0.24 14.48 -1.23
C PHE A 44 1.69 14.09 -0.96
N ARG A 45 1.96 13.74 0.29
CA ARG A 45 3.13 12.92 0.63
C ARG A 45 2.86 11.49 0.22
N VAL A 46 3.84 10.85 -0.42
CA VAL A 46 3.79 9.42 -0.74
C VAL A 46 4.76 8.68 0.15
N VAL A 47 4.27 7.71 0.90
CA VAL A 47 5.03 6.98 1.92
C VAL A 47 4.86 5.48 1.70
N VAL A 48 5.96 4.75 1.65
CA VAL A 48 5.96 3.28 1.55
C VAL A 48 6.00 2.66 2.94
N VAL A 49 5.11 1.68 3.19
CA VAL A 49 5.04 0.90 4.43
C VAL A 49 4.99 -0.59 4.10
N THR A 50 6.08 -1.33 4.31
CA THR A 50 6.24 -2.71 3.79
C THR A 50 6.72 -3.71 4.83
N ASN A 51 6.18 -4.94 4.77
CA ASN A 51 6.61 -6.07 5.61
C ASN A 51 7.76 -6.83 4.93
N GLN A 52 8.98 -6.71 5.44
CA GLN A 52 10.20 -7.32 4.87
C GLN A 52 10.67 -8.53 5.68
N ALA A 53 9.86 -9.57 5.69
CA ALA A 53 10.13 -10.80 6.45
C ALA A 53 11.36 -11.60 5.96
N GLY A 54 11.91 -11.29 4.81
CA GLY A 54 13.15 -11.88 4.31
C GLY A 54 14.34 -11.57 5.22
N VAL A 55 14.37 -10.38 5.84
CA VAL A 55 15.36 -10.02 6.87
C VAL A 55 15.22 -10.96 8.06
N ALA A 56 14.01 -11.14 8.59
CA ALA A 56 13.77 -12.05 9.71
C ALA A 56 14.19 -13.48 9.41
N ARG A 57 14.10 -13.91 8.17
CA ARG A 57 14.49 -15.27 7.73
C ARG A 57 15.97 -15.40 7.39
N GLY A 58 16.73 -14.31 7.41
CA GLY A 58 18.15 -14.30 7.06
C GLY A 58 18.43 -14.45 5.55
N TYR A 59 17.45 -14.16 4.69
CA TYR A 59 17.63 -14.23 3.24
C TYR A 59 18.42 -13.04 2.70
N TYR A 60 18.29 -11.88 3.33
CA TYR A 60 19.00 -10.64 3.05
C TYR A 60 19.03 -9.77 4.31
N GLN A 61 19.77 -8.69 4.29
CA GLN A 61 19.98 -7.78 5.42
C GLN A 61 19.16 -6.51 5.26
N GLU A 62 19.03 -5.74 6.33
CA GLU A 62 18.33 -4.44 6.29
C GLU A 62 18.97 -3.46 5.31
N LYS A 63 20.32 -3.47 5.18
CA LYS A 63 21.03 -2.66 4.17
C LYS A 63 20.60 -2.94 2.73
N ASP A 64 20.20 -4.21 2.43
CA ASP A 64 19.73 -4.59 1.10
C ASP A 64 18.32 -4.02 0.84
N VAL A 65 17.48 -3.96 1.89
CA VAL A 65 16.17 -3.27 1.83
C VAL A 65 16.36 -1.78 1.56
N GLU A 66 17.27 -1.14 2.27
CA GLU A 66 17.58 0.29 2.11
C GLU A 66 18.15 0.60 0.71
N ALA A 67 19.05 -0.23 0.22
CA ALA A 67 19.61 -0.11 -1.13
C ALA A 67 18.51 -0.22 -2.21
N LEU A 68 17.59 -1.18 -2.05
CA LEU A 68 16.45 -1.35 -2.95
C LEU A 68 15.50 -0.15 -2.92
N HIS A 69 15.21 0.41 -1.73
CA HIS A 69 14.37 1.60 -1.60
C HIS A 69 15.00 2.83 -2.25
N ASN A 70 16.31 3.02 -2.09
CA ASN A 70 17.05 4.10 -2.75
C ASN A 70 16.99 3.95 -4.27
N TYR A 71 17.21 2.76 -4.79
CA TYR A 71 17.12 2.47 -6.21
C TYR A 71 15.70 2.69 -6.75
N MET A 72 14.67 2.23 -6.02
CA MET A 72 13.27 2.48 -6.39
C MET A 72 12.98 3.99 -6.52
N ASN A 73 13.44 4.79 -5.55
CA ASN A 73 13.21 6.23 -5.60
C ASN A 73 14.01 6.92 -6.72
N GLN A 74 15.17 6.36 -7.10
CA GLN A 74 15.93 6.83 -8.26
C GLN A 74 15.15 6.62 -9.56
N ILE A 75 14.69 5.39 -9.84
CA ILE A 75 13.96 5.10 -11.09
C ILE A 75 12.58 5.77 -11.17
N LEU A 76 11.93 6.02 -10.03
CA LEU A 76 10.73 6.85 -9.96
C LEU A 76 11.06 8.32 -10.27
N GLY A 77 12.19 8.82 -9.76
CA GLY A 77 12.66 10.18 -10.02
C GLY A 77 12.94 10.47 -11.50
N GLU A 78 13.41 9.49 -12.26
CA GLU A 78 13.58 9.55 -13.71
C GLU A 78 12.25 9.80 -14.45
N GLN A 79 11.11 9.47 -13.80
CA GLN A 79 9.76 9.69 -14.30
C GLN A 79 9.02 10.83 -13.56
N ASN A 80 9.78 11.72 -12.87
CA ASN A 80 9.24 12.82 -12.07
C ASN A 80 8.25 12.37 -10.96
N ALA A 81 8.42 11.18 -10.43
CA ALA A 81 7.68 10.65 -9.30
C ALA A 81 8.61 10.51 -8.09
N LYS A 82 8.07 10.72 -6.88
CA LYS A 82 8.88 10.70 -5.65
C LYS A 82 8.14 10.01 -4.52
N VAL A 83 8.83 9.13 -3.81
CA VAL A 83 8.44 8.63 -2.50
C VAL A 83 9.15 9.46 -1.42
N ASP A 84 8.37 10.01 -0.48
CA ASP A 84 8.87 10.91 0.56
C ASP A 84 9.41 10.19 1.80
N GLY A 85 9.08 8.91 1.96
CA GLY A 85 9.59 8.11 3.05
C GLY A 85 9.33 6.62 2.88
N PHE A 86 10.25 5.82 3.40
CA PHE A 86 10.15 4.36 3.41
C PHE A 86 10.23 3.86 4.85
N TYR A 87 9.24 3.06 5.24
CA TYR A 87 9.18 2.39 6.54
C TYR A 87 8.99 0.90 6.30
N TYR A 88 9.77 0.07 6.97
CA TYR A 88 9.67 -1.37 6.81
C TYR A 88 9.71 -2.10 8.14
N CYS A 89 9.11 -3.27 8.17
CA CYS A 89 9.19 -4.18 9.29
C CYS A 89 10.08 -5.37 8.94
N PRO A 90 11.25 -5.53 9.59
CA PRO A 90 12.15 -6.66 9.34
C PRO A 90 11.76 -7.92 10.12
N HIS A 91 10.75 -7.85 11.00
CA HIS A 91 10.42 -8.90 11.97
C HIS A 91 9.42 -9.95 11.44
N HIS A 92 9.48 -11.15 12.01
CA HIS A 92 8.44 -12.17 11.84
C HIS A 92 8.29 -13.00 13.12
N PRO A 93 7.07 -13.09 13.71
CA PRO A 93 6.89 -13.66 15.06
C PRO A 93 7.21 -15.16 15.15
N GLN A 94 6.99 -15.92 14.08
CA GLN A 94 7.17 -17.37 14.05
C GLN A 94 8.43 -17.82 13.28
N LYS A 95 8.68 -17.16 12.13
CA LYS A 95 9.70 -17.57 11.16
C LYS A 95 10.98 -16.75 11.19
N GLY A 96 11.11 -15.86 12.18
CA GLY A 96 12.30 -15.03 12.40
C GLY A 96 13.43 -15.81 13.05
N ILE A 97 14.65 -15.29 12.90
CA ILE A 97 15.89 -15.80 13.51
C ILE A 97 16.44 -14.71 14.44
N GLY A 98 16.96 -15.11 15.61
CA GLY A 98 17.59 -14.20 16.57
C GLY A 98 16.69 -13.02 16.96
N PRO A 99 17.20 -11.77 16.93
CA PRO A 99 16.46 -10.59 17.37
C PRO A 99 15.23 -10.26 16.48
N TYR A 100 15.16 -10.78 15.27
CA TYR A 100 14.05 -10.56 14.36
C TYR A 100 12.84 -11.48 14.60
N LYS A 101 12.97 -12.49 15.49
CA LYS A 101 11.86 -13.38 15.88
C LYS A 101 11.06 -12.78 17.02
N ILE A 102 10.30 -11.75 16.75
CA ILE A 102 9.49 -11.06 17.76
C ILE A 102 8.10 -10.70 17.21
N HIS A 103 7.11 -10.59 18.11
CA HIS A 103 5.90 -9.84 17.90
C HIS A 103 6.21 -8.36 18.05
N CYS A 104 5.99 -7.57 16.99
CA CYS A 104 6.29 -6.15 17.00
C CYS A 104 5.05 -5.34 16.57
N ARG A 105 5.05 -4.06 16.94
CA ARG A 105 3.99 -3.12 16.53
C ARG A 105 4.16 -2.60 15.10
N CYS A 106 5.34 -2.81 14.47
CA CYS A 106 5.59 -2.31 13.11
C CYS A 106 5.05 -3.22 12.00
N ARG A 107 4.85 -4.52 12.26
CA ARG A 107 4.40 -5.45 11.22
C ARG A 107 2.90 -5.29 10.93
N LYS A 108 2.54 -4.92 9.68
CA LYS A 108 1.13 -4.92 9.26
C LYS A 108 0.48 -6.29 9.54
N PRO A 109 -0.74 -6.36 10.08
CA PRO A 109 -1.73 -5.29 10.17
C PRO A 109 -1.59 -4.36 11.40
N GLU A 110 -0.47 -4.37 12.12
CA GLU A 110 -0.22 -3.38 13.16
C GLU A 110 0.18 -2.03 12.57
N THR A 111 -0.03 -0.94 13.35
CA THR A 111 0.04 0.44 12.86
C THR A 111 1.39 1.12 13.03
N GLY A 112 2.37 0.45 13.62
CA GLY A 112 3.61 1.10 14.06
C GLY A 112 4.42 1.79 12.98
N MET A 113 4.38 1.33 11.72
CA MET A 113 5.03 2.05 10.61
C MET A 113 4.29 3.35 10.26
N LEU A 114 2.95 3.33 10.27
CA LEU A 114 2.13 4.53 10.04
C LEU A 114 2.29 5.53 11.20
N GLU A 115 2.33 5.03 12.44
CA GLU A 115 2.60 5.84 13.64
C GLU A 115 3.96 6.54 13.53
N LYS A 116 5.01 5.82 13.10
CA LYS A 116 6.34 6.38 12.91
C LYS A 116 6.35 7.45 11.82
N ALA A 117 5.72 7.21 10.69
CA ALA A 117 5.59 8.19 9.62
C ALA A 117 4.85 9.46 10.07
N ASN A 118 3.81 9.30 10.93
CA ASN A 118 3.07 10.42 11.52
C ASN A 118 3.89 11.21 12.55
N GLN A 119 4.80 10.55 13.28
CA GLN A 119 5.74 11.24 14.17
C GLN A 119 6.75 12.08 13.39
N ASP A 120 7.25 11.56 12.28
CA ASP A 120 8.24 12.25 11.44
C ASP A 120 7.62 13.43 10.68
N ALA A 121 6.34 13.30 10.27
CA ALA A 121 5.57 14.41 9.68
C ALA A 121 4.08 14.16 9.86
N SER A 122 3.42 15.07 10.58
CA SER A 122 2.02 14.96 10.99
C SER A 122 1.07 14.70 9.82
N VAL A 123 0.30 13.62 9.90
CA VAL A 123 -0.63 13.13 8.88
C VAL A 123 -2.03 13.70 9.09
N ASP A 124 -2.64 14.23 8.04
CA ASP A 124 -4.06 14.54 7.99
C ASP A 124 -4.86 13.27 7.67
N LYS A 125 -5.29 12.56 8.71
CA LYS A 125 -5.93 11.25 8.57
C LYS A 125 -7.24 11.29 7.78
N ALA A 126 -7.98 12.38 7.85
CA ALA A 126 -9.26 12.53 7.17
C ALA A 126 -9.10 12.58 5.64
N HIS A 127 -7.93 13.06 5.19
CA HIS A 127 -7.56 13.23 3.80
C HIS A 127 -6.36 12.37 3.40
N SER A 128 -6.22 11.20 4.04
CA SER A 128 -5.09 10.30 3.80
C SER A 128 -5.57 8.86 3.58
N TYR A 129 -4.75 8.08 2.88
CA TYR A 129 -5.15 6.78 2.36
C TYR A 129 -4.08 5.74 2.64
N MET A 130 -4.52 4.48 2.85
CA MET A 130 -3.65 3.30 2.81
C MET A 130 -4.06 2.42 1.63
N ILE A 131 -3.09 2.09 0.78
CA ILE A 131 -3.30 1.34 -0.46
C ILE A 131 -2.37 0.13 -0.48
N GLY A 132 -2.91 -1.04 -0.74
CA GLY A 132 -2.12 -2.28 -0.82
C GLY A 132 -2.87 -3.40 -1.52
N ASP A 133 -2.19 -4.51 -1.76
CA ASP A 133 -2.72 -5.69 -2.44
C ASP A 133 -3.20 -6.79 -1.48
N LYS A 134 -3.12 -6.57 -0.17
CA LYS A 134 -3.48 -7.55 0.86
C LYS A 134 -4.38 -6.97 1.94
N TRP A 135 -5.22 -7.79 2.55
CA TRP A 135 -6.08 -7.35 3.66
C TRP A 135 -5.31 -6.77 4.84
N LEU A 136 -4.09 -7.26 5.08
CA LEU A 136 -3.27 -6.72 6.16
C LEU A 136 -2.90 -5.24 5.95
N ASP A 137 -2.89 -4.76 4.71
CA ASP A 137 -2.62 -3.36 4.37
C ASP A 137 -3.83 -2.50 4.72
N THR A 138 -5.00 -2.89 4.20
CA THR A 138 -6.24 -2.18 4.48
C THR A 138 -6.61 -2.24 5.97
N GLN A 139 -6.35 -3.37 6.65
CA GLN A 139 -6.50 -3.46 8.11
C GLN A 139 -5.60 -2.47 8.86
N ALA A 140 -4.32 -2.36 8.46
CA ALA A 140 -3.41 -1.39 9.09
C ALA A 140 -3.90 0.05 8.87
N GLY A 141 -4.33 0.39 7.66
CA GLY A 141 -4.90 1.69 7.32
C GLY A 141 -6.15 2.01 8.14
N SER A 142 -7.11 1.08 8.16
CA SER A 142 -8.37 1.22 8.91
C SER A 142 -8.13 1.39 10.41
N ARG A 143 -7.25 0.57 11.02
CA ARG A 143 -6.85 0.68 12.43
C ARG A 143 -6.18 2.01 12.76
N PHE A 144 -5.45 2.59 11.82
CA PHE A 144 -4.81 3.89 11.98
C PHE A 144 -5.80 5.06 11.75
N GLY A 145 -6.97 4.80 11.17
CA GLY A 145 -8.03 5.77 10.89
C GLY A 145 -7.89 6.45 9.52
N LEU A 146 -7.39 5.71 8.52
CA LEU A 146 -7.30 6.14 7.13
C LEU A 146 -8.45 5.54 6.31
N ARG A 147 -8.73 6.14 5.17
CA ARG A 147 -9.44 5.47 4.08
C ARG A 147 -8.54 4.42 3.45
N THR A 148 -9.13 3.33 2.96
CA THR A 148 -8.37 2.16 2.50
C THR A 148 -8.77 1.74 1.09
N VAL A 149 -7.77 1.41 0.28
CA VAL A 149 -7.95 0.91 -1.08
C VAL A 149 -7.24 -0.42 -1.24
N LEU A 150 -7.97 -1.43 -1.69
CA LEU A 150 -7.39 -2.69 -2.13
C LEU A 150 -7.13 -2.58 -3.64
N VAL A 151 -5.88 -2.82 -4.08
CA VAL A 151 -5.56 -2.84 -5.52
C VAL A 151 -5.59 -4.25 -6.08
N GLY A 152 -6.06 -4.41 -7.31
CA GLY A 152 -6.20 -5.70 -8.00
C GLY A 152 -4.88 -6.30 -8.50
N THR A 153 -3.76 -5.61 -8.33
CA THR A 153 -2.42 -6.14 -8.59
C THR A 153 -1.97 -7.09 -7.49
N GLY A 154 -0.84 -7.74 -7.66
CA GLY A 154 -0.35 -8.70 -6.67
C GLY A 154 -1.38 -9.78 -6.33
N TYR A 155 -1.74 -9.87 -5.07
CA TYR A 155 -2.76 -10.81 -4.56
C TYR A 155 -4.19 -10.23 -4.54
N GLY A 156 -4.34 -8.92 -4.73
CA GLY A 156 -5.58 -8.23 -4.40
C GLY A 156 -6.78 -8.66 -5.23
N LYS A 157 -6.62 -8.92 -6.53
CA LYS A 157 -7.73 -9.41 -7.37
C LYS A 157 -8.30 -10.73 -6.87
N GLN A 158 -7.43 -11.69 -6.57
CA GLN A 158 -7.86 -12.99 -6.03
C GLN A 158 -8.59 -12.83 -4.69
N LEU A 159 -8.04 -12.01 -3.79
CA LEU A 159 -8.62 -11.74 -2.47
C LEU A 159 -9.98 -11.06 -2.58
N TYR A 160 -10.13 -10.10 -3.49
CA TYR A 160 -11.40 -9.41 -3.73
C TYR A 160 -12.46 -10.35 -4.32
N GLU A 161 -12.11 -11.17 -5.31
CA GLU A 161 -13.02 -12.15 -5.91
C GLU A 161 -13.48 -13.21 -4.88
N GLU A 162 -12.57 -13.63 -3.99
CA GLU A 162 -12.91 -14.55 -2.90
C GLU A 162 -13.85 -13.90 -1.88
N PHE A 163 -13.59 -12.66 -1.50
CA PHE A 163 -14.46 -11.87 -0.63
C PHE A 163 -15.86 -11.74 -1.22
N CYS A 164 -15.98 -11.36 -2.51
CA CYS A 164 -17.27 -11.24 -3.19
C CYS A 164 -18.04 -12.58 -3.25
N ARG A 165 -17.35 -13.70 -3.56
CA ARG A 165 -17.97 -15.04 -3.57
C ARG A 165 -18.49 -15.45 -2.19
N ASN A 166 -17.77 -15.14 -1.13
CA ASN A 166 -18.17 -15.47 0.24
C ASN A 166 -19.35 -14.59 0.70
N ALA A 167 -19.32 -13.30 0.36
CA ALA A 167 -20.43 -12.40 0.63
C ALA A 167 -21.72 -12.88 -0.06
N GLN A 168 -21.67 -13.28 -1.32
CA GLN A 168 -22.84 -13.82 -2.06
C GLN A 168 -23.41 -15.10 -1.42
N LYS A 169 -22.56 -15.98 -0.90
CA LYS A 169 -23.02 -17.21 -0.20
C LYS A 169 -23.70 -16.92 1.12
N SER A 170 -23.28 -15.88 1.83
CA SER A 170 -23.86 -15.47 3.12
C SER A 170 -25.19 -14.75 2.97
N PHE A 171 -25.52 -14.22 1.78
CA PHE A 171 -26.71 -13.44 1.48
C PHE A 171 -27.71 -14.16 0.56
N GLN A 172 -28.04 -15.42 0.84
CA GLN A 172 -29.26 -16.01 0.26
C GLN A 172 -30.49 -15.34 0.89
N GLY A 173 -30.86 -14.16 0.39
CA GLY A 173 -32.12 -13.52 0.76
C GLY A 173 -32.22 -12.01 0.85
N SER A 174 -31.19 -11.23 0.51
CA SER A 174 -31.33 -9.77 0.50
C SER A 174 -30.57 -9.10 -0.65
N PRO A 175 -31.21 -8.21 -1.43
CA PRO A 175 -30.59 -7.54 -2.57
C PRO A 175 -29.84 -6.27 -2.15
N LEU A 176 -28.92 -6.35 -1.17
CA LEU A 176 -28.19 -5.20 -0.64
C LEU A 176 -26.69 -5.36 -0.76
N LEU A 177 -26.18 -5.49 -1.99
CA LEU A 177 -24.77 -5.23 -2.32
C LEU A 177 -24.64 -4.97 -3.82
N GLN A 178 -25.37 -4.01 -4.31
CA GLN A 178 -25.02 -3.20 -5.46
C GLN A 178 -24.84 -1.79 -4.96
N THR A 179 -23.71 -1.51 -4.37
CA THR A 179 -23.19 -0.15 -4.29
C THR A 179 -21.71 -0.24 -3.96
N GLU A 180 -20.91 0.15 -4.94
CA GLU A 180 -19.70 0.89 -4.71
C GLU A 180 -18.81 0.34 -3.59
N THR A 181 -18.22 -0.84 -3.82
CA THR A 181 -16.81 -1.14 -3.56
C THR A 181 -16.28 -0.94 -2.13
N GLY A 182 -17.10 -0.79 -1.10
CA GLY A 182 -16.60 -0.65 0.26
C GLY A 182 -17.00 -1.81 1.17
N SER A 183 -16.15 -2.20 2.10
CA SER A 183 -16.42 -3.14 3.17
C SER A 183 -16.02 -2.54 4.51
N ARG A 184 -16.94 -2.60 5.49
CA ARG A 184 -16.69 -2.22 6.88
C ARG A 184 -16.43 -3.41 7.79
N ASP A 185 -16.29 -4.61 7.20
CA ASP A 185 -15.86 -5.80 7.92
C ASP A 185 -14.45 -5.56 8.49
N PRO A 186 -14.24 -5.70 9.83
CA PRO A 186 -12.92 -5.46 10.43
C PRO A 186 -11.81 -6.41 9.92
N GLU A 187 -12.17 -7.56 9.39
CA GLU A 187 -11.22 -8.50 8.79
C GLU A 187 -10.90 -8.16 7.33
N HIS A 188 -11.84 -7.49 6.64
CA HIS A 188 -11.74 -7.12 5.23
C HIS A 188 -12.14 -5.64 5.02
N PRO A 189 -11.55 -4.69 5.75
CA PRO A 189 -11.91 -3.27 5.62
C PRO A 189 -11.43 -2.74 4.28
N MET A 190 -12.32 -2.06 3.55
CA MET A 190 -12.00 -1.50 2.25
C MET A 190 -13.03 -0.41 1.92
N ASP A 191 -12.56 0.79 1.59
CA ASP A 191 -13.42 1.87 1.10
C ASP A 191 -13.57 1.80 -0.43
N TYR A 192 -12.57 1.25 -1.13
CA TYR A 192 -12.59 1.11 -2.58
C TYR A 192 -11.72 -0.07 -3.05
N PHE A 193 -12.14 -0.72 -4.14
CA PHE A 193 -11.32 -1.64 -4.92
C PHE A 193 -10.93 -0.98 -6.23
N ALA A 194 -9.65 -0.93 -6.54
CA ALA A 194 -9.11 -0.40 -7.78
C ALA A 194 -8.36 -1.49 -8.54
N ASP A 195 -8.53 -1.59 -9.87
CA ASP A 195 -7.80 -2.58 -10.65
C ASP A 195 -6.28 -2.38 -10.59
N THR A 196 -5.84 -1.12 -10.61
CA THR A 196 -4.42 -0.73 -10.60
C THR A 196 -4.15 0.40 -9.59
N LEU A 197 -2.85 0.64 -9.31
CA LEU A 197 -2.45 1.79 -8.50
C LEU A 197 -2.82 3.13 -9.16
N TYR A 198 -2.84 3.18 -10.49
CA TYR A 198 -3.26 4.38 -11.21
C TYR A 198 -4.75 4.66 -11.03
N ASP A 199 -5.60 3.64 -11.08
CA ASP A 199 -7.04 3.78 -10.80
C ASP A 199 -7.29 4.21 -9.35
N ALA A 200 -6.49 3.69 -8.41
CA ALA A 200 -6.51 4.14 -7.03
C ALA A 200 -6.14 5.63 -6.90
N ALA A 201 -5.16 6.11 -7.69
CA ALA A 201 -4.79 7.53 -7.70
C ALA A 201 -5.94 8.41 -8.22
N LEU A 202 -6.59 8.02 -9.30
CA LEU A 202 -7.73 8.74 -9.84
C LEU A 202 -8.88 8.81 -8.83
N TRP A 203 -9.19 7.68 -8.20
CA TRP A 203 -10.25 7.64 -7.20
C TRP A 203 -9.95 8.51 -5.97
N THR A 204 -8.73 8.41 -5.40
CA THR A 204 -8.36 9.20 -4.23
C THR A 204 -8.38 10.69 -4.50
N LEU A 205 -7.91 11.13 -5.67
CA LEU A 205 -7.94 12.53 -6.08
C LEU A 205 -9.39 13.04 -6.26
N ALA A 206 -10.26 12.23 -6.86
CA ALA A 206 -11.69 12.56 -6.99
C ALA A 206 -12.37 12.72 -5.61
N GLN A 207 -11.99 11.90 -4.61
CA GLN A 207 -12.51 12.05 -3.24
C GLN A 207 -12.09 13.37 -2.59
N GLU A 208 -10.99 13.96 -3.04
CA GLU A 208 -10.49 15.25 -2.56
C GLU A 208 -10.99 16.44 -3.39
N GLY A 209 -11.87 16.21 -4.38
CA GLY A 209 -12.39 17.26 -5.28
C GLY A 209 -11.36 17.75 -6.31
N GLU A 210 -10.27 16.99 -6.50
CA GLU A 210 -9.24 17.34 -7.47
C GLU A 210 -9.63 16.86 -8.87
N GLU A 211 -9.67 17.77 -9.84
CA GLU A 211 -9.83 17.41 -11.25
C GLU A 211 -8.49 16.92 -11.81
N VAL A 212 -8.42 15.65 -12.15
CA VAL A 212 -7.28 15.11 -12.90
C VAL A 212 -7.44 15.55 -14.37
N LYS A 213 -6.89 16.71 -14.71
CA LYS A 213 -6.73 17.10 -16.12
C LYS A 213 -5.72 16.14 -16.74
N ASP A 214 -6.05 15.59 -17.91
CA ASP A 214 -5.15 14.70 -18.67
C ASP A 214 -3.78 15.39 -18.92
N PHE A 215 -2.83 15.15 -18.02
CA PHE A 215 -1.44 15.57 -18.19
C PHE A 215 -0.63 14.62 -19.10
N LEU A 216 -1.33 13.77 -19.85
CA LEU A 216 -0.73 12.74 -20.71
C LEU A 216 -0.10 13.30 -22.01
N HIS A 217 -0.13 14.61 -22.25
CA HIS A 217 0.38 15.23 -23.48
C HIS A 217 1.39 16.37 -23.28
N ARG A 218 2.27 16.23 -22.26
CA ARG A 218 3.46 17.12 -22.19
C ARG A 218 4.73 16.35 -21.89
#